data_bc92ad54730815ddf93ffb19f55d445e
#
_entry.id   bc92ad54730815ddf93ffb19f55d445e
#
_cell.length_a   1.000
_cell.length_b   1.000
_cell.length_c   1.000
_cell.angle_alpha   90.00
_cell.angle_beta   90.00
_cell.angle_gamma   90.00
#
_symmetry.space_group_name_H-M   'P 1'
#
loop_
_entity.id
_entity.type
_entity.pdbx_description
1 polymer ?
#
loop_
_entity_poly.entity_id
_entity_poly.type
_entity_poly.pdbx_seq_one_letter_code
_entity_poly.pdbx_strand_id
1 'polypeptide(L)'
;MNLQVEYVSINEIFPYDNNAKIHTDEQIDQIANSIEEFGMIDPIGIWKNNEIIEGHGRLMACKKLGIKTVPIIRLDELTDEQRKAYALAHNKLTMNTDFDFSILDEELASLEDIDMSLFGFEKMEIEEPKPIIEDNPPEEVEPRVKLGDLYQLGDHRLICGDSTDVAVVDRLMDGVKAKLLLTDPPYGVKAVESGGHNDGKKAGKQMCRDNVYMPVIGDDTTDTARANYDVALTCTKNQIIFGGNYFTDFLPPSRCWIVWDKKVAGSFADGELAWTSFDRNLKIYEFMWSGMRRQGDRTVEGKTRVHPTQKPVGMLADILKDFSEEKDSVLDCFGGSGSTLIACEQLNRKCYMCELDPHYCDVIIQRWENFTGKKAVLLDEFE
;
A
#
# COMPACT_ATOMS: atom_id res chain seq x y z
N MET A 1 -15.55 -46.86 8.87
CA MET A 1 -16.53 -46.11 9.66
C MET A 1 -17.68 -45.78 8.77
N ASN A 2 -18.91 -46.23 9.07
CA ASN A 2 -20.12 -45.87 8.31
C ASN A 2 -20.89 -44.85 9.17
N LEU A 3 -20.78 -43.55 8.88
CA LEU A 3 -21.39 -42.52 9.69
C LEU A 3 -22.88 -42.37 9.30
N GLN A 4 -23.74 -42.44 10.30
CA GLN A 4 -25.17 -42.20 10.16
C GLN A 4 -25.57 -40.98 11.00
N VAL A 5 -26.46 -40.15 10.46
CA VAL A 5 -27.04 -39.01 11.19
C VAL A 5 -28.20 -39.53 12.03
N GLU A 6 -28.15 -39.29 13.32
CA GLU A 6 -29.20 -39.54 14.28
C GLU A 6 -29.73 -38.24 14.87
N TYR A 7 -30.94 -38.20 15.34
CA TYR A 7 -31.50 -37.07 16.03
C TYR A 7 -31.74 -37.40 17.49
N VAL A 8 -31.13 -36.62 18.38
CA VAL A 8 -31.23 -36.82 19.83
C VAL A 8 -31.68 -35.57 20.55
N SER A 9 -32.23 -35.71 21.75
CA SER A 9 -32.52 -34.57 22.60
C SER A 9 -31.25 -33.79 22.96
N ILE A 10 -31.30 -32.47 22.87
CA ILE A 10 -30.17 -31.59 23.24
C ILE A 10 -29.73 -31.75 24.70
N ASN A 11 -30.64 -32.27 25.55
CA ASN A 11 -30.39 -32.52 26.97
C ASN A 11 -29.66 -33.85 27.22
N GLU A 12 -29.58 -34.70 26.19
CA GLU A 12 -28.90 -36.01 26.28
C GLU A 12 -27.43 -36.01 25.87
N ILE A 13 -26.95 -34.85 25.38
CA ILE A 13 -25.53 -34.67 24.95
C ILE A 13 -24.81 -33.73 25.92
N PHE A 14 -23.56 -34.02 26.19
CA PHE A 14 -22.79 -33.33 27.21
C PHE A 14 -21.48 -32.77 26.62
N PRO A 15 -21.10 -31.53 26.97
CA PRO A 15 -19.82 -30.97 26.51
C PRO A 15 -18.65 -31.76 27.11
N TYR A 16 -17.54 -31.83 26.37
CA TYR A 16 -16.28 -32.37 26.88
C TYR A 16 -15.62 -31.32 27.80
N ASP A 17 -15.40 -31.67 29.08
CA ASP A 17 -14.89 -30.74 30.10
C ASP A 17 -13.51 -30.12 29.76
N ASN A 18 -12.66 -30.88 29.04
CA ASN A 18 -11.34 -30.44 28.64
C ASN A 18 -11.32 -29.86 27.20
N ASN A 19 -12.41 -29.30 26.71
CA ASN A 19 -12.43 -28.64 25.41
C ASN A 19 -11.54 -27.39 25.44
N ALA A 20 -10.44 -27.41 24.66
CA ALA A 20 -9.49 -26.31 24.59
C ALA A 20 -9.96 -25.11 23.75
N LYS A 21 -11.05 -25.27 22.97
CA LYS A 21 -11.57 -24.20 22.11
C LYS A 21 -12.50 -23.27 22.88
N ILE A 22 -12.18 -22.00 22.88
CA ILE A 22 -13.00 -20.93 23.47
C ILE A 22 -13.95 -20.41 22.38
N HIS A 23 -15.22 -20.25 22.72
CA HIS A 23 -16.23 -19.64 21.85
C HIS A 23 -16.65 -18.29 22.47
N THR A 24 -16.54 -17.21 21.68
CA THR A 24 -17.07 -15.90 22.07
C THR A 24 -18.59 -15.85 21.90
N ASP A 25 -19.25 -14.96 22.62
CA ASP A 25 -20.71 -14.76 22.47
C ASP A 25 -21.06 -14.35 21.03
N GLU A 26 -20.24 -13.52 20.41
CA GLU A 26 -20.37 -13.10 19.03
C GLU A 26 -20.30 -14.29 18.05
N GLN A 27 -19.34 -15.19 18.23
CA GLN A 27 -19.25 -16.40 17.39
C GLN A 27 -20.46 -17.31 17.58
N ILE A 28 -20.98 -17.41 18.81
CA ILE A 28 -22.20 -18.19 19.08
C ILE A 28 -23.39 -17.55 18.37
N ASP A 29 -23.48 -16.21 18.28
CA ASP A 29 -24.53 -15.51 17.55
C ASP A 29 -24.42 -15.75 16.05
N GLN A 30 -23.24 -15.69 15.47
CA GLN A 30 -23.00 -16.01 14.07
C GLN A 30 -23.42 -17.44 13.73
N ILE A 31 -23.08 -18.41 14.59
CA ILE A 31 -23.53 -19.81 14.41
C ILE A 31 -25.05 -19.91 14.55
N ALA A 32 -25.65 -19.20 15.49
CA ALA A 32 -27.10 -19.21 15.68
C ALA A 32 -27.83 -18.63 14.44
N ASN A 33 -27.38 -17.50 13.92
CA ASN A 33 -27.89 -16.91 12.69
C ASN A 33 -27.80 -17.88 11.51
N SER A 34 -26.66 -18.57 11.37
CA SER A 34 -26.47 -19.59 10.33
C SER A 34 -27.46 -20.77 10.48
N ILE A 35 -27.75 -21.19 11.72
CA ILE A 35 -28.74 -22.28 11.98
C ILE A 35 -30.17 -21.79 11.69
N GLU A 36 -30.48 -20.53 11.98
CA GLU A 36 -31.80 -19.97 11.66
C GLU A 36 -32.02 -19.84 10.16
N GLU A 37 -31.00 -19.39 9.41
CA GLU A 37 -31.15 -19.14 7.97
C GLU A 37 -31.09 -20.44 7.16
N PHE A 38 -30.14 -21.32 7.45
CA PHE A 38 -29.88 -22.52 6.63
C PHE A 38 -30.36 -23.83 7.29
N GLY A 39 -30.76 -23.78 8.54
CA GLY A 39 -31.02 -24.97 9.32
C GLY A 39 -29.74 -25.60 9.90
N MET A 40 -29.90 -26.56 10.79
CA MET A 40 -28.76 -27.30 11.36
C MET A 40 -28.33 -28.44 10.45
N ILE A 41 -27.59 -28.11 9.40
CA ILE A 41 -27.12 -29.06 8.37
C ILE A 41 -25.81 -29.78 8.73
N ASP A 42 -25.05 -29.25 9.72
CA ASP A 42 -23.77 -29.81 10.16
C ASP A 42 -23.92 -30.50 11.53
N PRO A 43 -23.88 -31.86 11.59
CA PRO A 43 -24.17 -32.61 12.82
C PRO A 43 -23.11 -32.39 13.92
N ILE A 44 -23.50 -32.61 15.17
CA ILE A 44 -22.59 -32.64 16.33
C ILE A 44 -21.93 -34.01 16.43
N GLY A 45 -20.59 -34.06 16.45
CA GLY A 45 -19.84 -35.27 16.67
C GLY A 45 -19.80 -35.64 18.15
N ILE A 46 -20.37 -36.83 18.51
CA ILE A 46 -20.37 -37.35 19.88
C ILE A 46 -19.62 -38.67 19.99
N TRP A 47 -19.17 -38.98 21.18
CA TRP A 47 -18.53 -40.20 21.54
C TRP A 47 -19.29 -40.90 22.66
N LYS A 48 -18.78 -41.99 23.16
CA LYS A 48 -19.36 -42.80 24.24
C LYS A 48 -19.99 -41.92 25.34
N ASN A 49 -21.13 -42.34 25.89
CA ASN A 49 -21.90 -41.58 26.88
C ASN A 49 -22.40 -40.21 26.38
N ASN A 50 -22.51 -40.05 25.05
CA ASN A 50 -23.01 -38.80 24.41
C ASN A 50 -22.13 -37.56 24.71
N GLU A 51 -20.84 -37.76 24.97
CA GLU A 51 -19.88 -36.67 25.15
C GLU A 51 -19.51 -36.06 23.79
N ILE A 52 -19.57 -34.74 23.69
CA ILE A 52 -19.28 -34.02 22.46
C ILE A 52 -17.76 -33.98 22.22
N ILE A 53 -17.33 -34.37 21.02
CA ILE A 53 -15.97 -34.22 20.54
C ILE A 53 -15.81 -32.98 19.66
N GLU A 54 -16.79 -32.73 18.82
CA GLU A 54 -16.83 -31.53 17.94
C GLU A 54 -18.23 -30.94 17.89
N GLY A 55 -18.31 -29.60 17.67
CA GLY A 55 -19.58 -28.89 17.57
C GLY A 55 -20.06 -28.26 18.87
N HIS A 56 -19.16 -27.98 19.83
CA HIS A 56 -19.51 -27.29 21.09
C HIS A 56 -20.19 -25.93 20.82
N GLY A 57 -19.70 -25.11 19.86
CA GLY A 57 -20.34 -23.85 19.46
C GLY A 57 -21.74 -24.06 18.91
N ARG A 58 -21.96 -25.13 18.12
CA ARG A 58 -23.29 -25.52 17.59
C ARG A 58 -24.25 -25.89 18.71
N LEU A 59 -23.79 -26.64 19.73
CA LEU A 59 -24.59 -26.91 20.91
C LEU A 59 -25.02 -25.64 21.63
N MET A 60 -24.09 -24.69 21.84
CA MET A 60 -24.39 -23.42 22.50
C MET A 60 -25.40 -22.58 21.70
N ALA A 61 -25.22 -22.48 20.39
CA ALA A 61 -26.15 -21.81 19.49
C ALA A 61 -27.56 -22.45 19.52
N CYS A 62 -27.63 -23.79 19.41
CA CYS A 62 -28.94 -24.49 19.51
C CYS A 62 -29.63 -24.29 20.86
N LYS A 63 -28.89 -24.25 21.97
CA LYS A 63 -29.44 -23.91 23.28
C LYS A 63 -29.99 -22.48 23.32
N LYS A 64 -29.28 -21.52 22.74
CA LYS A 64 -29.69 -20.11 22.62
C LYS A 64 -30.98 -19.99 21.79
N LEU A 65 -31.12 -20.74 20.71
CA LEU A 65 -32.31 -20.80 19.86
C LEU A 65 -33.44 -21.64 20.43
N GLY A 66 -33.25 -22.32 21.56
CA GLY A 66 -34.29 -23.17 22.15
C GLY A 66 -34.58 -24.45 21.37
N ILE A 67 -33.67 -24.88 20.51
CA ILE A 67 -33.81 -26.12 19.73
C ILE A 67 -33.73 -27.31 20.68
N LYS A 68 -34.70 -28.21 20.58
CA LYS A 68 -34.83 -29.36 21.50
C LYS A 68 -34.17 -30.63 21.00
N THR A 69 -34.02 -30.79 19.69
CA THR A 69 -33.51 -31.98 19.05
C THR A 69 -32.45 -31.60 18.02
N VAL A 70 -31.30 -32.22 18.06
CA VAL A 70 -30.15 -31.90 17.20
C VAL A 70 -29.65 -33.14 16.44
N PRO A 71 -29.17 -32.97 15.20
CA PRO A 71 -28.52 -34.05 14.48
C PRO A 71 -27.11 -34.33 15.06
N ILE A 72 -26.79 -35.61 15.19
CA ILE A 72 -25.52 -36.08 15.70
C ILE A 72 -24.91 -37.13 14.77
N ILE A 73 -23.60 -37.29 14.87
CA ILE A 73 -22.88 -38.46 14.37
C ILE A 73 -22.12 -39.12 15.51
N ARG A 74 -22.14 -40.50 15.54
CA ARG A 74 -21.42 -41.26 16.56
C ARG A 74 -20.04 -41.62 16.09
N LEU A 75 -19.05 -41.29 16.94
CA LEU A 75 -17.63 -41.57 16.72
C LEU A 75 -17.10 -42.61 17.74
N ASP A 76 -17.97 -43.55 18.14
CA ASP A 76 -17.71 -44.50 19.21
C ASP A 76 -16.60 -45.53 18.90
N GLU A 77 -16.22 -45.67 17.63
CA GLU A 77 -15.10 -46.52 17.19
C GLU A 77 -13.73 -45.95 17.57
N LEU A 78 -13.63 -44.65 17.89
CA LEU A 78 -12.38 -44.05 18.31
C LEU A 78 -11.96 -44.54 19.71
N THR A 79 -10.68 -44.74 19.90
CA THR A 79 -10.11 -44.91 21.24
C THR A 79 -10.10 -43.60 21.99
N ASP A 80 -9.90 -43.61 23.32
CA ASP A 80 -9.82 -42.38 24.12
C ASP A 80 -8.70 -41.43 23.66
N GLU A 81 -7.56 -42.00 23.30
CA GLU A 81 -6.43 -41.22 22.76
C GLU A 81 -6.75 -40.66 21.38
N GLN A 82 -7.35 -41.43 20.49
CA GLN A 82 -7.75 -40.99 19.16
C GLN A 82 -8.76 -39.85 19.21
N ARG A 83 -9.80 -39.89 20.10
CA ARG A 83 -10.78 -38.84 20.21
C ARG A 83 -10.17 -37.53 20.71
N LYS A 84 -9.22 -37.59 21.69
CA LYS A 84 -8.49 -36.41 22.16
C LYS A 84 -7.65 -35.78 21.06
N ALA A 85 -6.89 -36.61 20.35
CA ALA A 85 -6.08 -36.19 19.22
C ALA A 85 -6.94 -35.57 18.10
N TYR A 86 -8.07 -36.23 17.77
CA TYR A 86 -9.01 -35.76 16.76
C TYR A 86 -9.62 -34.38 17.12
N ALA A 87 -10.08 -34.21 18.37
CA ALA A 87 -10.64 -32.91 18.80
C ALA A 87 -9.64 -31.78 18.67
N LEU A 88 -8.37 -31.98 19.04
CA LEU A 88 -7.31 -31.01 18.89
C LEU A 88 -6.95 -30.76 17.41
N ALA A 89 -6.80 -31.84 16.63
CA ALA A 89 -6.46 -31.73 15.21
C ALA A 89 -7.58 -31.01 14.41
N HIS A 90 -8.84 -31.39 14.63
CA HIS A 90 -9.99 -30.75 13.97
C HIS A 90 -10.03 -29.25 14.24
N ASN A 91 -9.90 -28.87 15.52
CA ASN A 91 -9.87 -27.45 15.88
C ASN A 91 -8.69 -26.69 15.23
N LYS A 92 -7.49 -27.30 15.19
CA LYS A 92 -6.30 -26.68 14.60
C LYS A 92 -6.40 -26.54 13.09
N LEU A 93 -6.90 -27.57 12.40
CA LEU A 93 -7.02 -27.55 10.94
C LEU A 93 -8.01 -26.51 10.46
N THR A 94 -9.13 -26.29 11.17
CA THR A 94 -10.09 -25.24 10.83
C THR A 94 -9.52 -23.82 11.01
N MET A 95 -8.45 -23.64 11.80
CA MET A 95 -7.78 -22.34 12.00
C MET A 95 -6.66 -22.05 10.99
N ASN A 96 -6.26 -23.05 10.20
CA ASN A 96 -5.12 -22.92 9.28
C ASN A 96 -5.53 -22.57 7.83
N THR A 97 -6.80 -22.29 7.60
CA THR A 97 -7.34 -21.89 6.29
C THR A 97 -7.63 -20.42 6.26
N ASP A 98 -7.51 -19.82 5.07
CA ASP A 98 -7.89 -18.45 4.80
C ASP A 98 -8.69 -18.41 3.50
N PHE A 99 -9.31 -17.26 3.20
CA PHE A 99 -10.05 -17.05 1.98
C PHE A 99 -9.15 -16.48 0.87
N ASP A 100 -9.44 -16.86 -0.37
CA ASP A 100 -9.01 -16.05 -1.52
C ASP A 100 -9.96 -14.85 -1.59
N PHE A 101 -9.46 -13.69 -1.16
CA PHE A 101 -10.30 -12.50 -1.01
C PHE A 101 -10.89 -12.01 -2.33
N SER A 102 -10.23 -12.24 -3.47
CA SER A 102 -10.77 -11.84 -4.77
C SER A 102 -11.99 -12.67 -5.17
N ILE A 103 -11.96 -13.97 -4.91
CA ILE A 103 -13.09 -14.87 -5.15
C ILE A 103 -14.21 -14.61 -4.12
N LEU A 104 -13.82 -14.39 -2.85
CA LEU A 104 -14.78 -14.10 -1.78
C LEU A 104 -15.59 -12.84 -2.07
N ASP A 105 -14.95 -11.77 -2.54
CA ASP A 105 -15.62 -10.51 -2.87
C ASP A 105 -16.61 -10.68 -4.02
N GLU A 106 -16.25 -11.45 -5.06
CA GLU A 106 -17.16 -11.77 -6.18
C GLU A 106 -18.39 -12.57 -5.69
N GLU A 107 -18.18 -13.58 -4.84
CA GLU A 107 -19.26 -14.41 -4.28
C GLU A 107 -20.17 -13.57 -3.36
N LEU A 108 -19.60 -12.77 -2.44
CA LEU A 108 -20.38 -11.90 -1.55
C LEU A 108 -21.21 -10.88 -2.34
N ALA A 109 -20.67 -10.31 -3.40
CA ALA A 109 -21.37 -9.35 -4.27
C ALA A 109 -22.58 -9.99 -5.00
N SER A 110 -22.58 -11.31 -5.17
CA SER A 110 -23.67 -12.05 -5.82
C SER A 110 -24.84 -12.35 -4.89
N LEU A 111 -24.68 -12.16 -3.56
CA LEU A 111 -25.67 -12.50 -2.54
C LEU A 111 -26.49 -11.26 -2.15
N GLU A 112 -27.52 -10.91 -2.95
CA GLU A 112 -28.32 -9.70 -2.73
C GLU A 112 -29.35 -9.85 -1.58
N ASP A 113 -29.88 -11.07 -1.37
CA ASP A 113 -31.00 -11.32 -0.45
C ASP A 113 -30.54 -11.82 0.93
N ILE A 114 -29.29 -12.14 1.14
CA ILE A 114 -28.76 -12.69 2.40
C ILE A 114 -27.81 -11.70 3.05
N ASP A 115 -28.09 -11.28 4.28
CA ASP A 115 -27.18 -10.40 5.02
C ASP A 115 -25.98 -11.19 5.59
N MET A 116 -24.91 -11.23 4.84
CA MET A 116 -23.67 -11.95 5.21
C MET A 116 -22.98 -11.36 6.44
N SER A 117 -23.31 -10.14 6.88
CA SER A 117 -22.78 -9.57 8.12
C SER A 117 -23.21 -10.34 9.36
N LEU A 118 -24.37 -11.02 9.31
CA LEU A 118 -24.87 -11.89 10.37
C LEU A 118 -23.98 -13.11 10.63
N PHE A 119 -23.14 -13.47 9.66
CA PHE A 119 -22.23 -14.61 9.72
C PHE A 119 -20.77 -14.20 9.94
N GLY A 120 -20.51 -12.90 10.22
CA GLY A 120 -19.20 -12.35 10.49
C GLY A 120 -18.43 -11.88 9.25
N PHE A 121 -19.07 -11.84 8.09
CA PHE A 121 -18.53 -11.10 6.96
C PHE A 121 -18.91 -9.63 7.15
N GLU A 122 -17.94 -8.82 7.54
CA GLU A 122 -18.16 -7.37 7.56
C GLU A 122 -18.60 -6.96 6.15
N LYS A 123 -19.68 -6.20 6.03
CA LYS A 123 -19.87 -5.40 4.83
C LYS A 123 -18.64 -4.52 4.76
N MET A 124 -17.64 -4.89 3.95
CA MET A 124 -16.73 -3.88 3.51
C MET A 124 -17.60 -2.84 2.84
N GLU A 125 -17.85 -1.72 3.52
CA GLU A 125 -18.13 -0.49 2.82
C GLU A 125 -16.91 -0.35 1.91
N ILE A 126 -17.04 -0.76 0.66
CA ILE A 126 -16.12 -0.38 -0.40
C ILE A 126 -16.36 1.13 -0.47
N GLU A 127 -15.67 1.89 0.40
CA GLU A 127 -15.45 3.30 0.10
C GLU A 127 -14.86 3.25 -1.31
N GLU A 128 -15.64 3.68 -2.29
CA GLU A 128 -15.12 3.83 -3.65
C GLU A 128 -13.78 4.55 -3.50
N PRO A 129 -12.66 3.96 -3.99
CA PRO A 129 -11.35 4.52 -3.74
C PRO A 129 -11.42 5.97 -4.19
N LYS A 130 -11.25 6.90 -3.25
CA LYS A 130 -11.33 8.34 -3.53
C LYS A 130 -10.44 8.60 -4.74
N PRO A 131 -10.97 9.25 -5.78
CA PRO A 131 -10.19 9.51 -6.98
C PRO A 131 -8.91 10.27 -6.59
N ILE A 132 -7.77 9.80 -7.07
CA ILE A 132 -6.50 10.49 -6.85
C ILE A 132 -6.56 11.85 -7.55
N ILE A 133 -6.31 12.89 -6.77
CA ILE A 133 -6.35 14.28 -7.24
C ILE A 133 -4.94 14.66 -7.72
N GLU A 134 -4.83 15.02 -9.00
CA GLU A 134 -3.66 15.74 -9.52
C GLU A 134 -3.75 17.20 -9.08
N ASP A 135 -2.89 17.59 -8.16
CA ASP A 135 -2.78 18.98 -7.73
C ASP A 135 -1.68 19.71 -8.49
N ASN A 136 -1.62 21.04 -8.32
CA ASN A 136 -0.55 21.84 -8.87
C ASN A 136 0.33 22.39 -7.75
N PRO A 137 1.67 22.26 -7.84
CA PRO A 137 2.56 22.95 -6.94
C PRO A 137 2.33 24.46 -7.00
N PRO A 138 2.50 25.20 -5.89
CA PRO A 138 2.39 26.65 -5.87
C PRO A 138 3.46 27.30 -6.77
N GLU A 139 3.10 28.35 -7.50
CA GLU A 139 4.03 29.10 -8.36
C GLU A 139 4.97 30.01 -7.56
N GLU A 140 4.48 30.55 -6.45
CA GLU A 140 5.22 31.43 -5.55
C GLU A 140 5.10 30.93 -4.12
N VAL A 141 6.21 30.93 -3.41
CA VAL A 141 6.29 30.53 -1.99
C VAL A 141 7.12 31.54 -1.21
N GLU A 142 6.74 31.78 0.04
CA GLU A 142 7.56 32.60 0.95
C GLU A 142 8.72 31.77 1.50
N PRO A 143 9.98 32.25 1.38
CA PRO A 143 11.14 31.54 1.92
C PRO A 143 11.07 31.45 3.45
N ARG A 144 11.06 30.22 3.98
CA ARG A 144 11.06 29.94 5.42
C ARG A 144 12.03 28.83 5.83
N VAL A 145 12.40 27.96 4.87
CA VAL A 145 13.24 26.78 5.12
C VAL A 145 14.71 27.13 4.95
N LYS A 146 15.55 26.56 5.81
CA LYS A 146 17.02 26.60 5.73
C LYS A 146 17.59 25.21 5.59
N LEU A 147 18.80 25.11 5.08
CA LEU A 147 19.52 23.85 5.03
C LEU A 147 19.68 23.29 6.46
N GLY A 148 19.30 22.04 6.65
CA GLY A 148 19.31 21.34 7.92
C GLY A 148 17.98 21.32 8.66
N ASP A 149 17.00 22.15 8.30
CA ASP A 149 15.70 22.17 8.95
C ASP A 149 14.94 20.87 8.74
N LEU A 150 14.27 20.40 9.79
CA LEU A 150 13.42 19.21 9.79
C LEU A 150 11.99 19.60 10.13
N TYR A 151 11.06 19.27 9.27
CA TYR A 151 9.63 19.55 9.41
C TYR A 151 8.79 18.29 9.56
N GLN A 152 7.73 18.40 10.38
CA GLN A 152 6.62 17.43 10.46
C GLN A 152 5.45 17.96 9.64
N LEU A 153 4.94 17.17 8.70
CA LEU A 153 3.79 17.45 7.85
C LEU A 153 2.71 16.37 8.10
N GLY A 154 1.87 16.55 9.12
CA GLY A 154 0.96 15.48 9.55
C GLY A 154 1.73 14.24 9.98
N ASP A 155 1.55 13.11 9.27
CA ASP A 155 2.29 11.86 9.50
C ASP A 155 3.59 11.77 8.68
N HIS A 156 3.90 12.78 7.86
CA HIS A 156 5.10 12.82 7.02
C HIS A 156 6.21 13.66 7.65
N ARG A 157 7.44 13.44 7.21
CA ARG A 157 8.61 14.25 7.60
C ARG A 157 9.34 14.75 6.36
N LEU A 158 9.83 15.97 6.42
CA LEU A 158 10.64 16.60 5.38
C LEU A 158 11.90 17.18 6.00
N ILE A 159 13.05 16.82 5.47
CA ILE A 159 14.34 17.43 5.82
C ILE A 159 14.91 18.21 4.64
N CYS A 160 15.40 19.40 4.89
CA CYS A 160 16.21 20.14 3.93
C CYS A 160 17.66 19.74 4.07
N GLY A 161 18.17 18.88 3.17
CA GLY A 161 19.53 18.36 3.33
C GLY A 161 20.01 17.48 2.19
N ASP A 162 21.26 17.05 2.29
CA ASP A 162 21.90 16.16 1.32
C ASP A 162 21.57 14.69 1.64
N SER A 163 20.81 14.04 0.77
CA SER A 163 20.43 12.64 0.92
C SER A 163 21.58 11.63 0.73
N THR A 164 22.75 12.08 0.35
CA THR A 164 23.97 11.26 0.32
C THR A 164 24.70 11.23 1.66
N ASP A 165 24.32 12.11 2.59
CA ASP A 165 24.83 12.13 3.97
C ASP A 165 23.97 11.20 4.86
N VAL A 166 24.60 10.16 5.39
CA VAL A 166 23.98 9.18 6.30
C VAL A 166 23.36 9.88 7.51
N ALA A 167 24.02 10.90 8.09
CA ALA A 167 23.52 11.59 9.28
C ALA A 167 22.24 12.38 9.00
N VAL A 168 22.09 12.96 7.81
CA VAL A 168 20.88 13.63 7.36
C VAL A 168 19.72 12.64 7.23
N VAL A 169 19.98 11.49 6.59
CA VAL A 169 18.94 10.46 6.40
C VAL A 169 18.56 9.80 7.72
N ASP A 170 19.52 9.52 8.60
CA ASP A 170 19.25 8.96 9.94
C ASP A 170 18.37 9.90 10.78
N ARG A 171 18.65 11.22 10.72
CA ARG A 171 17.83 12.23 11.40
C ARG A 171 16.41 12.33 10.84
N LEU A 172 16.27 12.24 9.51
CA LEU A 172 14.97 12.17 8.85
C LEU A 172 14.19 10.94 9.30
N MET A 173 14.83 9.78 9.26
CA MET A 173 14.20 8.48 9.52
C MET A 173 13.92 8.22 11.00
N ASP A 174 14.68 8.81 11.91
CA ASP A 174 14.50 8.69 13.37
C ASP A 174 14.33 7.22 13.84
N GLY A 175 15.23 6.36 13.37
CA GLY A 175 15.22 4.93 13.66
C GLY A 175 14.17 4.11 12.91
N VAL A 176 13.35 4.71 12.07
CA VAL A 176 12.39 3.99 11.22
C VAL A 176 13.11 3.37 10.03
N LYS A 177 12.84 2.10 9.74
CA LYS A 177 13.24 1.45 8.50
C LYS A 177 12.09 1.51 7.49
N ALA A 178 12.24 2.29 6.42
CA ALA A 178 11.20 2.43 5.40
C ALA A 178 10.91 1.08 4.71
N LYS A 179 9.63 0.84 4.42
CA LYS A 179 9.20 -0.33 3.64
C LYS A 179 9.59 -0.19 2.17
N LEU A 180 9.59 1.03 1.66
CA LEU A 180 9.84 1.34 0.27
C LEU A 180 10.70 2.60 0.13
N LEU A 181 11.76 2.55 -0.69
CA LEU A 181 12.33 3.72 -1.34
C LEU A 181 11.59 3.93 -2.67
N LEU A 182 11.05 5.12 -2.90
CA LEU A 182 10.47 5.54 -4.18
C LEU A 182 11.06 6.89 -4.53
N THR A 183 12.02 6.92 -5.46
CA THR A 183 12.84 8.11 -5.66
C THR A 183 13.27 8.32 -7.11
N ASP A 184 13.55 9.58 -7.47
CA ASP A 184 13.93 10.04 -8.81
C ASP A 184 15.24 10.83 -8.73
N PRO A 185 16.40 10.15 -8.62
CA PRO A 185 17.70 10.83 -8.50
C PRO A 185 18.12 11.49 -9.81
N PRO A 186 19.05 12.46 -9.79
CA PRO A 186 19.61 13.05 -11.00
C PRO A 186 20.31 11.98 -11.85
N TYR A 187 20.10 12.04 -13.18
CA TYR A 187 20.53 10.98 -14.12
C TYR A 187 21.96 11.17 -14.66
N GLY A 188 22.61 12.29 -14.35
CA GLY A 188 23.93 12.63 -14.90
C GLY A 188 23.90 13.07 -16.37
N VAL A 189 22.77 13.54 -16.85
CA VAL A 189 22.56 13.88 -18.28
C VAL A 189 22.51 15.39 -18.54
N LYS A 190 22.72 16.25 -17.52
CA LYS A 190 22.63 17.71 -17.59
C LYS A 190 21.31 18.18 -18.22
N ALA A 191 20.22 17.69 -17.71
CA ALA A 191 18.88 17.79 -18.31
C ALA A 191 18.45 19.23 -18.58
N VAL A 192 18.88 20.20 -17.76
CA VAL A 192 18.53 21.64 -17.92
C VAL A 192 19.45 22.34 -18.93
N GLU A 193 20.74 21.97 -19.01
CA GLU A 193 21.71 22.57 -19.94
C GLU A 193 21.53 22.07 -21.38
N SER A 194 21.09 20.83 -21.57
CA SER A 194 20.99 20.18 -22.87
C SER A 194 19.75 20.56 -23.69
N GLY A 195 18.86 21.41 -23.15
CA GLY A 195 17.73 21.98 -23.89
C GLY A 195 16.78 20.96 -24.50
N GLY A 196 16.56 19.83 -23.85
CA GLY A 196 15.81 18.69 -24.37
C GLY A 196 16.45 18.15 -25.65
N HIS A 197 16.95 16.93 -25.66
CA HIS A 197 17.59 16.29 -26.83
C HIS A 197 16.67 16.43 -28.06
N ASN A 198 16.99 17.39 -28.94
CA ASN A 198 16.47 17.48 -30.30
C ASN A 198 17.43 16.67 -31.20
N ASP A 199 17.01 15.51 -31.67
CA ASP A 199 17.64 14.82 -32.80
C ASP A 199 17.73 15.75 -34.00
N GLY A 200 18.87 16.45 -34.14
CA GLY A 200 19.49 16.99 -35.34
C GLY A 200 18.66 17.68 -36.43
N LYS A 201 17.38 18.02 -36.22
CA LYS A 201 16.56 18.75 -37.18
C LYS A 201 16.25 20.16 -36.65
N LYS A 202 16.81 21.18 -37.33
CA LYS A 202 16.45 22.58 -37.10
C LYS A 202 14.95 22.80 -37.18
N ALA A 203 14.28 22.77 -36.04
CA ALA A 203 12.90 23.25 -35.92
C ALA A 203 12.93 24.77 -35.88
N GLY A 204 12.06 25.39 -36.67
CA GLY A 204 11.93 26.85 -36.76
C GLY A 204 11.61 27.48 -35.42
N LYS A 205 11.95 28.78 -35.29
CA LYS A 205 11.66 29.61 -34.15
C LYS A 205 10.23 29.41 -33.64
N GLN A 206 10.07 28.69 -32.54
CA GLN A 206 8.79 28.64 -31.82
C GLN A 206 9.07 28.76 -30.33
N MET A 207 8.78 29.95 -29.84
CA MET A 207 8.45 30.35 -28.47
C MET A 207 8.77 29.34 -27.36
N CYS A 208 10.02 29.31 -26.90
CA CYS A 208 10.29 28.98 -25.51
C CYS A 208 9.97 30.25 -24.69
N ARG A 209 8.92 30.21 -23.87
CA ARG A 209 8.73 31.19 -22.80
C ARG A 209 9.92 31.05 -21.85
N ASP A 210 10.41 32.21 -21.38
CA ASP A 210 11.58 32.35 -20.50
C ASP A 210 11.36 31.82 -19.08
N ASN A 211 11.09 30.56 -18.94
CA ASN A 211 11.20 29.90 -17.63
C ASN A 211 12.64 29.41 -17.48
N VAL A 212 13.46 30.22 -16.85
CA VAL A 212 14.80 29.84 -16.43
C VAL A 212 14.64 28.87 -15.25
N TYR A 213 14.68 27.56 -15.52
CA TYR A 213 14.78 26.57 -14.44
C TYR A 213 16.17 26.61 -13.83
N MET A 214 16.25 26.50 -12.50
CA MET A 214 17.52 26.32 -11.82
C MET A 214 18.15 25.00 -12.23
N PRO A 215 19.48 24.92 -12.39
CA PRO A 215 20.18 23.65 -12.66
C PRO A 215 19.86 22.63 -11.59
N VAL A 216 19.64 21.38 -11.98
CA VAL A 216 19.48 20.27 -11.02
C VAL A 216 20.86 19.99 -10.41
N ILE A 217 20.98 20.13 -9.10
CA ILE A 217 22.25 19.92 -8.38
C ILE A 217 22.64 18.45 -8.49
N GLY A 218 23.89 18.17 -8.90
CA GLY A 218 24.41 16.80 -9.00
C GLY A 218 24.02 16.05 -10.28
N ASP A 219 23.46 16.72 -11.31
CA ASP A 219 23.09 16.07 -12.60
C ASP A 219 24.22 16.06 -13.64
N ASP A 220 25.48 16.20 -13.22
CA ASP A 220 26.67 16.11 -14.09
C ASP A 220 27.30 14.71 -14.13
N THR A 221 27.07 13.89 -13.11
CA THR A 221 27.50 12.48 -13.03
C THR A 221 26.42 11.62 -12.33
N THR A 222 26.60 10.29 -12.36
CA THR A 222 25.73 9.34 -11.62
C THR A 222 26.20 9.11 -10.17
N ASP A 223 27.23 9.83 -9.70
CA ASP A 223 27.82 9.61 -8.37
C ASP A 223 26.83 9.92 -7.24
N THR A 224 26.01 10.97 -7.39
CA THR A 224 24.95 11.31 -6.43
C THR A 224 23.92 10.18 -6.28
N ALA A 225 23.47 9.62 -7.40
CA ALA A 225 22.52 8.50 -7.40
C ALA A 225 23.11 7.25 -6.74
N ARG A 226 24.39 6.94 -7.01
CA ARG A 226 25.10 5.82 -6.40
C ARG A 226 25.25 6.01 -4.89
N ALA A 227 25.76 7.17 -4.44
CA ALA A 227 25.95 7.46 -3.03
C ALA A 227 24.62 7.40 -2.26
N ASN A 228 23.55 7.96 -2.83
CA ASN A 228 22.21 7.86 -2.24
C ASN A 228 21.69 6.41 -2.18
N TYR A 229 21.91 5.61 -3.22
CA TYR A 229 21.55 4.19 -3.22
C TYR A 229 22.20 3.43 -2.07
N ASP A 230 23.51 3.65 -1.85
CA ASP A 230 24.25 3.02 -0.77
C ASP A 230 23.69 3.42 0.61
N VAL A 231 23.36 4.69 0.83
CA VAL A 231 22.69 5.17 2.05
C VAL A 231 21.30 4.55 2.21
N ALA A 232 20.48 4.58 1.16
CA ALA A 232 19.11 4.08 1.21
C ALA A 232 19.01 2.58 1.50
N LEU A 233 19.99 1.77 1.07
CA LEU A 233 20.05 0.34 1.40
C LEU A 233 20.10 0.08 2.91
N THR A 234 20.69 0.98 3.69
CA THR A 234 20.79 0.81 5.15
C THR A 234 19.45 0.98 5.86
N CYS A 235 18.57 1.85 5.34
CA CYS A 235 17.34 2.29 6.00
C CYS A 235 16.05 1.91 5.26
N THR A 236 16.12 1.16 4.14
CA THR A 236 14.94 0.72 3.39
C THR A 236 14.90 -0.80 3.20
N LYS A 237 13.69 -1.35 2.98
CA LYS A 237 13.50 -2.79 2.71
C LYS A 237 13.51 -3.09 1.21
N ASN A 238 12.76 -2.32 0.44
CA ASN A 238 12.63 -2.45 -1.01
C ASN A 238 12.86 -1.10 -1.68
N GLN A 239 13.26 -1.10 -2.95
CA GLN A 239 13.62 0.11 -3.66
C GLN A 239 12.96 0.16 -5.04
N ILE A 240 12.52 1.36 -5.44
CA ILE A 240 12.10 1.75 -6.78
C ILE A 240 12.84 3.03 -7.13
N ILE A 241 13.65 2.99 -8.19
CA ILE A 241 14.53 4.09 -8.60
C ILE A 241 14.26 4.43 -10.05
N PHE A 242 13.70 5.62 -10.30
CA PHE A 242 13.51 6.12 -11.65
C PHE A 242 14.85 6.38 -12.34
N GLY A 243 14.86 6.30 -13.66
CA GLY A 243 16.11 6.43 -14.43
C GLY A 243 17.08 5.26 -14.28
N GLY A 244 16.62 4.10 -13.81
CA GLY A 244 17.47 2.93 -13.57
C GLY A 244 18.31 2.47 -14.77
N ASN A 245 17.89 2.82 -15.98
CA ASN A 245 18.66 2.58 -17.21
C ASN A 245 19.96 3.39 -17.30
N TYR A 246 20.12 4.47 -16.53
CA TYR A 246 21.35 5.26 -16.43
C TYR A 246 22.29 4.72 -15.34
N PHE A 247 21.83 3.80 -14.51
CA PHE A 247 22.50 3.32 -13.30
C PHE A 247 22.88 1.84 -13.35
N THR A 248 22.99 1.28 -14.56
CA THR A 248 23.28 -0.14 -14.79
C THR A 248 24.67 -0.59 -14.34
N ASP A 249 25.56 0.33 -14.01
CA ASP A 249 26.92 0.08 -13.51
C ASP A 249 26.95 -0.25 -12.00
N PHE A 250 25.86 0.08 -11.24
CA PHE A 250 25.80 -0.21 -9.81
C PHE A 250 24.50 -0.88 -9.35
N LEU A 251 23.37 -0.69 -10.05
CA LEU A 251 22.16 -1.38 -9.72
C LEU A 251 22.22 -2.87 -10.11
N PRO A 252 21.88 -3.79 -9.21
CA PRO A 252 21.92 -5.22 -9.52
C PRO A 252 20.87 -5.60 -10.59
N PRO A 253 21.05 -6.73 -11.28
CA PRO A 253 20.02 -7.24 -12.20
C PRO A 253 18.67 -7.40 -11.51
N SER A 254 17.61 -6.95 -12.16
CA SER A 254 16.24 -7.12 -11.69
C SER A 254 15.32 -7.60 -12.81
N ARG A 255 14.38 -8.48 -12.49
CA ARG A 255 13.30 -8.88 -13.42
C ARG A 255 12.06 -8.00 -13.30
N CYS A 256 11.93 -7.23 -12.24
CA CYS A 256 10.83 -6.32 -12.00
C CYS A 256 11.24 -4.90 -12.35
N TRP A 257 10.98 -4.51 -13.57
CA TRP A 257 11.11 -3.13 -14.02
C TRP A 257 9.75 -2.47 -14.07
N ILE A 258 9.71 -1.17 -13.84
CA ILE A 258 8.55 -0.33 -14.12
C ILE A 258 8.82 0.42 -15.42
N VAL A 259 7.86 0.39 -16.32
CA VAL A 259 7.83 1.17 -17.55
C VAL A 259 6.71 2.19 -17.43
N TRP A 260 7.04 3.45 -17.43
CA TRP A 260 6.05 4.51 -17.59
C TRP A 260 5.90 4.87 -19.05
N ASP A 261 4.80 4.43 -19.67
CA ASP A 261 4.39 4.83 -21.02
C ASP A 261 3.67 6.20 -20.93
N LYS A 262 4.29 7.23 -21.49
CA LYS A 262 3.78 8.61 -21.45
C LYS A 262 2.64 8.87 -22.43
N LYS A 263 2.33 7.94 -23.33
CA LYS A 263 1.29 8.09 -24.37
C LYS A 263 1.44 9.38 -25.18
N VAL A 264 2.66 9.80 -25.45
CA VAL A 264 2.96 11.00 -26.24
C VAL A 264 3.52 10.62 -27.59
N ALA A 265 3.15 11.39 -28.63
CA ALA A 265 3.72 11.24 -29.97
C ALA A 265 4.60 12.45 -30.26
N GLY A 266 5.78 12.24 -30.84
CA GLY A 266 6.66 13.32 -31.28
C GLY A 266 8.12 13.16 -30.89
N SER A 267 8.82 14.28 -30.65
CA SER A 267 10.27 14.29 -30.38
C SER A 267 10.64 14.05 -28.91
N PHE A 268 9.67 13.72 -28.06
CA PHE A 268 9.90 13.44 -26.64
C PHE A 268 10.09 11.92 -26.43
N ALA A 269 10.74 11.55 -25.33
CA ALA A 269 10.86 10.16 -24.93
C ALA A 269 9.47 9.54 -24.72
N ASP A 270 9.21 8.39 -25.38
CA ASP A 270 7.93 7.69 -25.31
C ASP A 270 7.60 7.20 -23.88
N GLY A 271 8.64 6.99 -23.05
CA GLY A 271 8.48 6.53 -21.69
C GLY A 271 9.71 6.75 -20.81
N GLU A 272 9.59 6.36 -19.57
CA GLU A 272 10.68 6.29 -18.58
C GLU A 272 10.73 4.92 -17.94
N LEU A 273 11.91 4.55 -17.44
CA LEU A 273 12.13 3.28 -16.75
C LEU A 273 12.42 3.54 -15.28
N ALA A 274 11.88 2.68 -14.41
CA ALA A 274 12.37 2.59 -13.04
C ALA A 274 12.84 1.17 -12.73
N TRP A 275 14.01 1.07 -12.13
CA TRP A 275 14.54 -0.17 -11.60
C TRP A 275 13.86 -0.48 -10.28
N THR A 276 13.63 -1.77 -9.98
CA THR A 276 13.13 -2.18 -8.67
C THR A 276 13.92 -3.35 -8.08
N SER A 277 13.97 -3.42 -6.75
CA SER A 277 14.54 -4.54 -6.02
C SER A 277 13.57 -5.72 -5.82
N PHE A 278 12.32 -5.60 -6.30
CA PHE A 278 11.29 -6.62 -6.12
C PHE A 278 11.50 -7.82 -7.04
N ASP A 279 11.18 -9.02 -6.54
CA ASP A 279 11.15 -10.25 -7.35
C ASP A 279 9.72 -10.48 -7.89
N ARG A 280 9.31 -9.66 -8.84
CA ARG A 280 7.99 -9.69 -9.50
C ARG A 280 8.15 -9.60 -11.01
N ASN A 281 7.05 -9.71 -11.75
CA ASN A 281 7.03 -9.41 -13.18
C ASN A 281 7.11 -7.91 -13.43
N LEU A 282 7.63 -7.53 -14.61
CA LEU A 282 7.64 -6.16 -15.10
C LEU A 282 6.21 -5.57 -15.10
N LYS A 283 6.09 -4.29 -14.73
CA LYS A 283 4.83 -3.53 -14.73
C LYS A 283 4.91 -2.37 -15.72
N ILE A 284 3.79 -2.09 -16.40
CA ILE A 284 3.65 -0.94 -17.30
C ILE A 284 2.55 -0.05 -16.74
N TYR A 285 2.85 1.24 -16.57
CA TYR A 285 1.88 2.26 -16.20
C TYR A 285 1.69 3.21 -17.36
N GLU A 286 0.47 3.32 -17.84
CA GLU A 286 0.07 4.22 -18.91
C GLU A 286 -0.46 5.52 -18.33
N PHE A 287 0.31 6.60 -18.41
CA PHE A 287 -0.10 7.89 -17.88
C PHE A 287 0.34 9.00 -18.82
N MET A 288 -0.63 9.68 -19.44
CA MET A 288 -0.34 10.74 -20.40
C MET A 288 0.28 11.95 -19.71
N TRP A 289 1.53 12.26 -20.09
CA TRP A 289 2.25 13.38 -19.53
C TRP A 289 3.27 13.96 -20.51
N SER A 290 2.99 15.12 -21.08
CA SER A 290 3.89 15.78 -22.05
C SER A 290 4.33 17.18 -21.65
N GLY A 291 4.22 17.55 -20.37
CA GLY A 291 4.49 18.91 -19.89
C GLY A 291 3.38 19.92 -20.24
N MET A 292 2.69 19.75 -21.36
CA MET A 292 1.55 20.59 -21.77
C MET A 292 0.23 19.80 -21.87
N ARG A 293 0.27 18.47 -21.85
CA ARG A 293 -0.91 17.59 -21.89
C ARG A 293 -0.85 16.61 -20.73
N ARG A 294 -1.91 16.60 -19.92
CA ARG A 294 -2.07 15.72 -18.76
C ARG A 294 -3.33 14.89 -18.91
N GLN A 295 -3.36 13.71 -18.30
CA GLN A 295 -4.58 12.94 -18.16
C GLN A 295 -5.46 13.65 -17.14
N GLY A 296 -6.71 14.02 -17.50
CA GLY A 296 -7.63 14.79 -16.67
C GLY A 296 -8.25 15.96 -17.41
N ASP A 297 -8.71 16.98 -16.69
CA ASP A 297 -9.48 18.10 -17.22
C ASP A 297 -8.71 18.89 -18.28
N ARG A 298 -9.27 18.94 -19.49
CA ARG A 298 -8.71 19.68 -20.65
C ARG A 298 -8.75 21.19 -20.50
N THR A 299 -9.35 21.73 -19.45
CA THR A 299 -9.60 23.17 -19.25
C THR A 299 -8.48 23.88 -18.49
N VAL A 300 -7.57 23.16 -17.82
CA VAL A 300 -6.41 23.74 -17.13
C VAL A 300 -5.16 23.61 -18.00
N GLU A 301 -5.16 24.32 -19.12
CA GLU A 301 -4.03 24.35 -20.05
C GLU A 301 -2.89 25.24 -19.54
N GLY A 302 -1.73 24.62 -19.27
CA GLY A 302 -0.48 25.16 -19.76
C GLY A 302 0.16 26.31 -18.99
N LYS A 303 -0.10 26.55 -17.69
CA LYS A 303 0.54 27.69 -17.02
C LYS A 303 1.48 27.36 -15.86
N THR A 304 1.46 26.16 -15.29
CA THR A 304 2.17 25.93 -14.01
C THR A 304 3.01 24.64 -14.00
N ARG A 305 4.17 24.69 -14.63
CA ARG A 305 5.24 23.72 -14.37
C ARG A 305 6.27 24.40 -13.46
N VAL A 306 6.28 24.00 -12.20
CA VAL A 306 7.18 24.58 -11.19
C VAL A 306 8.53 23.85 -11.17
N HIS A 307 8.56 22.55 -11.50
CA HIS A 307 9.79 21.75 -11.54
C HIS A 307 9.97 21.07 -12.91
N PRO A 308 11.19 21.04 -13.48
CA PRO A 308 11.44 20.51 -14.82
C PRO A 308 11.16 19.02 -14.97
N THR A 309 11.28 18.23 -13.89
CA THR A 309 11.16 16.75 -13.88
C THR A 309 10.01 16.25 -13.01
N GLN A 310 8.96 17.05 -12.77
CA GLN A 310 7.82 16.68 -11.94
C GLN A 310 7.15 15.39 -12.44
N LYS A 311 6.98 14.39 -11.56
CA LYS A 311 6.22 13.17 -11.81
C LYS A 311 4.72 13.38 -11.51
N PRO A 312 3.80 12.73 -12.26
CA PRO A 312 2.36 12.77 -11.97
C PRO A 312 2.02 12.10 -10.63
N VAL A 313 1.19 12.74 -9.83
CA VAL A 313 0.73 12.19 -8.54
C VAL A 313 -0.05 10.90 -8.74
N GLY A 314 -0.95 10.86 -9.76
CA GLY A 314 -1.74 9.66 -10.06
C GLY A 314 -0.91 8.45 -10.42
N MET A 315 0.14 8.63 -11.23
CA MET A 315 1.07 7.54 -11.56
C MET A 315 1.82 7.03 -10.32
N LEU A 316 2.34 7.95 -9.49
CA LEU A 316 3.02 7.56 -8.24
C LEU A 316 2.07 6.87 -7.28
N ALA A 317 0.80 7.29 -7.23
CA ALA A 317 -0.22 6.65 -6.43
C ALA A 317 -0.51 5.21 -6.90
N ASP A 318 -0.58 4.97 -8.21
CA ASP A 318 -0.77 3.61 -8.73
C ASP A 318 0.44 2.71 -8.46
N ILE A 319 1.66 3.24 -8.54
CA ILE A 319 2.88 2.54 -8.11
C ILE A 319 2.82 2.22 -6.60
N LEU A 320 2.42 3.18 -5.76
CA LEU A 320 2.31 2.98 -4.32
C LEU A 320 1.26 1.92 -3.95
N LYS A 321 0.13 1.85 -4.64
CA LYS A 321 -0.89 0.79 -4.45
C LYS A 321 -0.33 -0.60 -4.76
N ASP A 322 0.46 -0.73 -5.83
CA ASP A 322 1.02 -2.02 -6.26
C ASP A 322 2.21 -2.50 -5.40
N PHE A 323 2.96 -1.57 -4.78
CA PHE A 323 4.24 -1.87 -4.13
C PHE A 323 4.30 -1.53 -2.64
N SER A 324 3.23 -1.03 -2.04
CA SER A 324 3.12 -0.73 -0.61
C SER A 324 1.70 -0.92 -0.10
N GLU A 325 1.56 -1.02 1.21
CA GLU A 325 0.28 -1.09 1.92
C GLU A 325 -0.02 0.23 2.65
N GLU A 326 -1.27 0.41 3.11
CA GLU A 326 -1.61 1.54 3.96
C GLU A 326 -0.73 1.58 5.21
N LYS A 327 -0.41 2.78 5.68
CA LYS A 327 0.47 3.07 6.82
C LYS A 327 1.94 2.68 6.62
N ASP A 328 2.30 2.08 5.48
CA ASP A 328 3.70 1.83 5.16
C ASP A 328 4.51 3.13 5.09
N SER A 329 5.76 3.03 5.49
CA SER A 329 6.74 4.13 5.38
C SER A 329 7.43 4.10 4.01
N VAL A 330 7.40 5.25 3.35
CA VAL A 330 8.01 5.50 2.04
C VAL A 330 9.11 6.55 2.20
N LEU A 331 10.32 6.25 1.73
CA LEU A 331 11.41 7.21 1.66
C LEU A 331 11.52 7.77 0.24
N ASP A 332 11.59 9.09 0.10
CA ASP A 332 11.97 9.77 -1.13
C ASP A 332 13.15 10.70 -0.86
N CYS A 333 14.27 10.44 -1.50
CA CYS A 333 15.52 11.15 -1.28
C CYS A 333 15.71 12.37 -2.17
N PHE A 334 14.83 12.60 -3.13
CA PHE A 334 14.86 13.72 -4.08
C PHE A 334 13.46 14.27 -4.26
N GLY A 335 12.99 15.03 -3.24
CA GLY A 335 11.59 15.47 -3.10
C GLY A 335 11.06 16.30 -4.26
N GLY A 336 11.93 17.14 -4.86
CA GLY A 336 11.55 18.03 -5.95
C GLY A 336 10.34 18.89 -5.60
N SER A 337 9.23 18.73 -6.33
CA SER A 337 7.98 19.43 -6.04
C SER A 337 7.04 18.69 -5.05
N GLY A 338 7.44 17.54 -4.47
CA GLY A 338 6.69 16.83 -3.45
C GLY A 338 5.59 15.89 -3.97
N SER A 339 5.62 15.46 -5.22
CA SER A 339 4.57 14.58 -5.79
C SER A 339 4.42 13.26 -5.04
N THR A 340 5.53 12.65 -4.59
CA THR A 340 5.52 11.42 -3.79
C THR A 340 4.81 11.64 -2.44
N LEU A 341 5.03 12.78 -1.79
CA LEU A 341 4.41 13.11 -0.52
C LEU A 341 2.88 13.27 -0.67
N ILE A 342 2.42 13.97 -1.70
CA ILE A 342 0.99 14.12 -1.98
C ILE A 342 0.33 12.78 -2.33
N ALA A 343 1.01 11.90 -3.07
CA ALA A 343 0.51 10.55 -3.33
C ALA A 343 0.41 9.72 -2.04
N CYS A 344 1.39 9.82 -1.14
CA CYS A 344 1.39 9.18 0.17
C CYS A 344 0.25 9.68 1.07
N GLU A 345 0.03 11.01 1.14
CA GLU A 345 -1.08 11.61 1.91
C GLU A 345 -2.43 11.05 1.44
N GLN A 346 -2.68 11.00 0.12
CA GLN A 346 -3.94 10.53 -0.44
C GLN A 346 -4.19 9.04 -0.21
N LEU A 347 -3.13 8.27 -0.04
CA LEU A 347 -3.18 6.81 0.10
C LEU A 347 -2.92 6.34 1.54
N ASN A 348 -2.87 7.23 2.51
CA ASN A 348 -2.61 6.90 3.92
C ASN A 348 -1.27 6.15 4.13
N ARG A 349 -0.21 6.57 3.41
CA ARG A 349 1.18 6.15 3.61
C ARG A 349 1.94 7.24 4.34
N LYS A 350 3.06 6.90 5.00
CA LYS A 350 3.92 7.87 5.68
C LYS A 350 5.13 8.17 4.80
N CYS A 351 5.27 9.43 4.35
CA CYS A 351 6.40 9.85 3.54
C CYS A 351 7.50 10.45 4.41
N TYR A 352 8.72 9.97 4.22
CA TYR A 352 9.96 10.55 4.72
C TYR A 352 10.68 11.12 3.51
N MET A 353 10.81 12.44 3.44
CA MET A 353 11.28 13.12 2.24
C MET A 353 12.52 13.96 2.53
N CYS A 354 13.54 13.82 1.68
CA CYS A 354 14.72 14.65 1.68
C CYS A 354 14.74 15.51 0.41
N GLU A 355 15.02 16.81 0.55
CA GLU A 355 15.20 17.74 -0.55
C GLU A 355 16.35 18.68 -0.21
N LEU A 356 17.27 18.88 -1.15
CA LEU A 356 18.47 19.67 -0.91
C LEU A 356 18.24 21.18 -1.00
N ASP A 357 17.34 21.60 -1.93
CA ASP A 357 17.09 23.01 -2.17
C ASP A 357 16.02 23.54 -1.20
N PRO A 358 16.35 24.55 -0.35
CA PRO A 358 15.38 25.17 0.57
C PRO A 358 14.13 25.71 -0.13
N HIS A 359 14.27 26.23 -1.36
CA HIS A 359 13.13 26.72 -2.13
C HIS A 359 12.13 25.60 -2.46
N TYR A 360 12.63 24.43 -2.89
CA TYR A 360 11.76 23.28 -3.14
C TYR A 360 11.17 22.70 -1.85
N CYS A 361 11.89 22.77 -0.73
CA CYS A 361 11.29 22.45 0.57
C CYS A 361 10.12 23.38 0.91
N ASP A 362 10.22 24.71 0.64
CA ASP A 362 9.12 25.64 0.79
C ASP A 362 7.94 25.30 -0.12
N VAL A 363 8.21 24.92 -1.39
CA VAL A 363 7.19 24.44 -2.33
C VAL A 363 6.47 23.21 -1.80
N ILE A 364 7.20 22.19 -1.32
CA ILE A 364 6.64 20.95 -0.75
C ILE A 364 5.73 21.26 0.43
N ILE A 365 6.20 22.07 1.37
CA ILE A 365 5.43 22.44 2.56
C ILE A 365 4.15 23.18 2.17
N GLN A 366 4.26 24.22 1.34
CA GLN A 366 3.11 25.01 0.92
C GLN A 366 2.10 24.19 0.13
N ARG A 367 2.58 23.28 -0.74
CA ARG A 367 1.75 22.33 -1.50
C ARG A 367 0.95 21.43 -0.58
N TRP A 368 1.60 20.84 0.41
CA TRP A 368 0.95 19.96 1.38
C TRP A 368 -0.04 20.72 2.27
N GLU A 369 0.33 21.94 2.73
CA GLU A 369 -0.58 22.81 3.50
C GLU A 369 -1.83 23.19 2.69
N ASN A 370 -1.66 23.52 1.41
CA ASN A 370 -2.78 23.83 0.52
C ASN A 370 -3.69 22.62 0.29
N PHE A 371 -3.08 21.42 0.14
CA PHE A 371 -3.81 20.18 -0.13
C PHE A 371 -4.62 19.70 1.08
N THR A 372 -4.03 19.79 2.27
CA THR A 372 -4.62 19.21 3.48
C THR A 372 -5.37 20.21 4.35
N GLY A 373 -5.10 21.49 4.19
CA GLY A 373 -5.57 22.56 5.09
C GLY A 373 -4.86 22.59 6.47
N LYS A 374 -3.88 21.70 6.69
CA LYS A 374 -3.09 21.61 7.93
C LYS A 374 -1.86 22.53 7.84
N LYS A 375 -1.12 22.68 8.94
CA LYS A 375 0.14 23.42 9.01
C LYS A 375 1.31 22.49 9.30
N ALA A 376 2.41 22.69 8.59
CA ALA A 376 3.68 22.04 8.87
C ALA A 376 4.30 22.62 10.16
N VAL A 377 5.00 21.77 10.90
CA VAL A 377 5.65 22.13 12.16
C VAL A 377 7.15 21.91 12.04
N LEU A 378 7.93 22.95 12.29
CA LEU A 378 9.38 22.83 12.41
C LEU A 378 9.71 22.05 13.69
N LEU A 379 10.40 20.91 13.54
CA LEU A 379 10.76 20.04 14.66
C LEU A 379 12.09 20.44 15.27
N ASP A 380 13.04 20.84 14.44
CA ASP A 380 14.40 21.11 14.85
C ASP A 380 15.07 22.09 13.86
N GLU A 381 15.66 23.16 14.40
CA GLU A 381 16.48 24.08 13.62
C GLU A 381 17.94 23.61 13.71
N PHE A 382 18.66 23.63 12.59
CA PHE A 382 20.09 23.36 12.59
C PHE A 382 20.81 24.62 13.11
N GLU A 383 21.42 24.52 14.32
CA GLU A 383 22.27 25.58 14.89
C GLU A 383 23.61 25.75 14.14
#